data_17bda3ee58a36493fe342270a66f625f
#
_entry.id   17bda3ee58a36493fe342270a66f625f
#
_cell.length_a   1.000
_cell.length_b   1.000
_cell.length_c   1.000
_cell.angle_alpha   90.00
_cell.angle_beta   90.00
_cell.angle_gamma   90.00
#
_symmetry.space_group_name_H-M   'P 1'
#
loop_
_entity.id
_entity.type
_entity.pdbx_description
1 polymer ?
#
loop_
_entity_poly.entity_id
_entity_poly.type
_entity_poly.pdbx_seq_one_letter_code
_entity_poly.pdbx_strand_id
1 'polypeptide(L)'
;YTCTVTGTTAAGQAVEGDATDLALLSSVEPTVFSGALPIADITVSGCVNDGAVITVDGAAVEQKPVNGVVTLPQVAVGSTIGMQYTAPWGAVTTASVQFADKTVTALAFENPVTEGGVPAAGELNTLLTAHYAAYLDALNNQDTALISGCTEEYKAALAQGVVSDTHKANLYVMGTAECNPAAIKSTAADGTARVSCYVKLTYTYSDRESHEETPATAYRVYTFTWADGWKVSASADSTEEAYNAASMDALP
;
A
#
# COMPACT_ATOMS: atom_id res chain seq x y z
N TYR A 1 -37.49 -37.74 -19.54
CA TYR A 1 -36.93 -37.64 -18.18
C TYR A 1 -36.00 -36.44 -18.13
N THR A 2 -36.18 -35.61 -17.14
CA THR A 2 -35.22 -34.53 -16.84
C THR A 2 -34.22 -35.08 -15.86
N CYS A 3 -32.95 -35.01 -16.16
CA CYS A 3 -31.88 -35.49 -15.29
C CYS A 3 -30.93 -34.32 -14.98
N THR A 4 -30.62 -34.12 -13.73
CA THR A 4 -29.67 -33.11 -13.29
C THR A 4 -28.46 -33.81 -12.70
N VAL A 5 -27.28 -33.44 -13.16
CA VAL A 5 -26.00 -33.90 -12.56
C VAL A 5 -25.57 -32.87 -11.54
N THR A 6 -25.40 -33.30 -10.29
CA THR A 6 -24.90 -32.47 -9.20
C THR A 6 -23.52 -32.93 -8.79
N GLY A 7 -22.70 -31.99 -8.39
CA GLY A 7 -21.35 -32.25 -7.86
C GLY A 7 -20.92 -31.15 -6.92
N THR A 8 -19.73 -31.32 -6.35
CA THR A 8 -19.12 -30.31 -5.49
C THR A 8 -17.71 -30.03 -5.99
N THR A 9 -17.35 -28.77 -6.13
CA THR A 9 -15.99 -28.37 -6.51
C THR A 9 -14.99 -28.63 -5.37
N ALA A 10 -13.69 -28.52 -5.66
CA ALA A 10 -12.65 -28.60 -4.63
C ALA A 10 -12.78 -27.49 -3.57
N ALA A 11 -13.40 -26.36 -3.92
CA ALA A 11 -13.70 -25.25 -3.00
C ALA A 11 -15.01 -25.46 -2.20
N GLY A 12 -15.67 -26.64 -2.33
CA GLY A 12 -16.91 -26.96 -1.61
C GLY A 12 -18.20 -26.40 -2.23
N GLN A 13 -18.13 -25.82 -3.42
CA GLN A 13 -19.30 -25.28 -4.13
C GLN A 13 -20.15 -26.41 -4.71
N ALA A 14 -21.46 -26.34 -4.54
CA ALA A 14 -22.39 -27.19 -5.27
C ALA A 14 -22.51 -26.71 -6.73
N VAL A 15 -22.46 -27.62 -7.68
CA VAL A 15 -22.67 -27.37 -9.10
C VAL A 15 -23.69 -28.32 -9.66
N GLU A 16 -24.49 -27.81 -10.62
CA GLU A 16 -25.49 -28.59 -11.34
C GLU A 16 -25.17 -28.53 -12.84
N GLY A 17 -25.17 -29.69 -13.48
CA GLY A 17 -25.04 -29.81 -14.93
C GLY A 17 -26.40 -29.86 -15.61
N ASP A 18 -26.53 -29.25 -16.78
CA ASP A 18 -27.74 -29.32 -17.58
C ASP A 18 -27.92 -30.74 -18.14
N ALA A 19 -29.18 -31.20 -18.22
CA ALA A 19 -29.55 -32.48 -18.81
C ALA A 19 -29.15 -32.61 -20.30
N THR A 20 -28.93 -31.50 -20.98
CA THR A 20 -28.45 -31.47 -22.38
C THR A 20 -27.00 -31.97 -22.53
N ASP A 21 -26.21 -31.89 -21.44
CA ASP A 21 -24.82 -32.34 -21.43
C ASP A 21 -24.68 -33.83 -21.06
N LEU A 22 -25.80 -34.54 -20.85
CA LEU A 22 -25.81 -35.94 -20.47
C LEU A 22 -25.89 -36.84 -21.70
N ALA A 23 -25.06 -37.87 -21.73
CA ALA A 23 -25.13 -38.93 -22.74
C ALA A 23 -25.52 -40.25 -22.05
N LEU A 24 -26.50 -40.95 -22.66
CA LEU A 24 -26.82 -42.30 -22.27
C LEU A 24 -25.76 -43.26 -22.81
N LEU A 25 -24.96 -43.85 -21.94
CA LEU A 25 -23.85 -44.73 -22.29
C LEU A 25 -24.26 -46.19 -22.44
N SER A 26 -25.36 -46.59 -21.78
CA SER A 26 -25.87 -47.97 -21.85
C SER A 26 -27.38 -48.01 -21.70
N SER A 27 -28.02 -48.82 -22.51
CA SER A 27 -29.44 -49.15 -22.42
C SER A 27 -29.70 -50.45 -21.64
N VAL A 28 -28.66 -51.10 -21.13
CA VAL A 28 -28.72 -52.31 -20.33
C VAL A 28 -28.49 -51.95 -18.85
N GLU A 29 -29.25 -52.52 -17.99
CA GLU A 29 -29.12 -52.23 -16.57
C GLU A 29 -27.79 -52.77 -15.97
N PRO A 30 -27.13 -51.99 -15.09
CA PRO A 30 -27.51 -50.65 -14.70
C PRO A 30 -27.22 -49.60 -15.79
N THR A 31 -28.16 -48.67 -15.97
CA THR A 31 -27.99 -47.57 -16.90
C THR A 31 -26.94 -46.57 -16.37
N VAL A 32 -25.93 -46.29 -17.16
CA VAL A 32 -24.85 -45.34 -16.85
C VAL A 32 -25.06 -44.06 -17.63
N PHE A 33 -25.09 -42.96 -16.93
CA PHE A 33 -25.13 -41.62 -17.53
C PHE A 33 -23.78 -40.96 -17.37
N SER A 34 -23.30 -40.24 -18.36
CA SER A 34 -22.19 -39.33 -18.26
C SER A 34 -22.62 -37.92 -18.61
N GLY A 35 -22.11 -36.96 -17.92
CA GLY A 35 -22.35 -35.55 -18.19
C GLY A 35 -21.10 -34.73 -17.79
N ALA A 36 -20.95 -33.59 -18.43
CA ALA A 36 -19.90 -32.64 -18.08
C ALA A 36 -20.46 -31.62 -17.09
N LEU A 37 -19.86 -31.53 -15.94
CA LEU A 37 -20.16 -30.45 -15.02
C LEU A 37 -19.63 -29.12 -15.61
N PRO A 38 -20.29 -27.99 -15.30
CA PRO A 38 -19.84 -26.66 -15.75
C PRO A 38 -18.71 -26.15 -14.87
N ILE A 39 -17.61 -26.91 -14.81
CA ILE A 39 -16.39 -26.60 -14.08
C ILE A 39 -15.19 -26.62 -15.00
N ALA A 40 -14.15 -25.85 -14.66
CA ALA A 40 -12.84 -25.91 -15.32
C ALA A 40 -11.72 -25.56 -14.35
N ASP A 41 -10.52 -26.00 -14.69
CA ASP A 41 -9.30 -25.44 -14.10
C ASP A 41 -9.03 -24.10 -14.79
N ILE A 42 -8.80 -23.05 -14.00
CA ILE A 42 -8.57 -21.71 -14.51
C ILE A 42 -7.26 -21.13 -14.00
N THR A 43 -6.69 -20.21 -14.77
CA THR A 43 -5.57 -19.37 -14.35
C THR A 43 -6.02 -17.92 -14.27
N VAL A 44 -5.65 -17.22 -13.20
CA VAL A 44 -5.96 -15.80 -13.02
C VAL A 44 -4.67 -15.04 -12.85
N SER A 45 -4.41 -14.10 -13.75
CA SER A 45 -3.26 -13.19 -13.73
C SER A 45 -3.61 -11.84 -13.10
N GLY A 46 -2.61 -10.97 -12.88
CA GLY A 46 -2.81 -9.64 -12.30
C GLY A 46 -2.93 -9.64 -10.77
N CYS A 47 -2.48 -10.72 -10.10
CA CYS A 47 -2.35 -10.70 -8.64
C CYS A 47 -1.24 -9.71 -8.26
N VAL A 48 -1.55 -8.76 -7.38
CA VAL A 48 -0.64 -7.66 -7.02
C VAL A 48 0.53 -8.09 -6.14
N ASN A 49 0.42 -9.24 -5.49
CA ASN A 49 1.45 -9.80 -4.62
C ASN A 49 1.23 -11.30 -4.40
N ASP A 50 2.29 -12.07 -4.27
CA ASP A 50 2.21 -13.52 -4.01
C ASP A 50 1.62 -13.86 -2.63
N GLY A 51 1.59 -12.90 -1.70
CA GLY A 51 0.89 -12.99 -0.41
C GLY A 51 -0.61 -12.69 -0.45
N ALA A 52 -1.17 -12.39 -1.62
CA ALA A 52 -2.60 -12.10 -1.73
C ALA A 52 -3.46 -13.31 -1.36
N VAL A 53 -4.58 -13.04 -0.69
CA VAL A 53 -5.62 -14.01 -0.40
C VAL A 53 -6.54 -14.08 -1.61
N ILE A 54 -6.73 -15.27 -2.16
CA ILE A 54 -7.64 -15.53 -3.26
C ILE A 54 -8.92 -16.12 -2.71
N THR A 55 -10.05 -15.69 -3.25
CA THR A 55 -11.37 -16.20 -2.87
C THR A 55 -12.13 -16.69 -4.09
N VAL A 56 -12.99 -17.68 -3.90
CA VAL A 56 -13.99 -18.11 -4.87
C VAL A 56 -15.36 -17.98 -4.20
N ASP A 57 -16.22 -17.15 -4.75
CA ASP A 57 -17.52 -16.75 -4.18
C ASP A 57 -17.44 -16.29 -2.72
N GLY A 58 -16.36 -15.53 -2.41
CA GLY A 58 -16.09 -15.02 -1.07
C GLY A 58 -15.41 -15.98 -0.10
N ALA A 59 -15.30 -17.27 -0.42
CA ALA A 59 -14.58 -18.25 0.38
C ALA A 59 -13.10 -18.26 0.01
N ALA A 60 -12.21 -18.13 1.01
CA ALA A 60 -10.76 -18.17 0.79
C ALA A 60 -10.33 -19.59 0.35
N VAL A 61 -9.43 -19.63 -0.63
CA VAL A 61 -8.83 -20.87 -1.13
C VAL A 61 -7.37 -21.01 -0.68
N GLU A 62 -6.85 -22.25 -0.70
CA GLU A 62 -5.47 -22.52 -0.29
C GLU A 62 -4.42 -22.09 -1.33
N GLN A 63 -4.83 -22.03 -2.61
CA GLN A 63 -3.96 -21.66 -3.71
C GLN A 63 -3.42 -20.25 -3.53
N LYS A 64 -2.11 -20.10 -3.71
CA LYS A 64 -1.40 -18.82 -3.63
C LYS A 64 -0.92 -18.37 -5.00
N PRO A 65 -0.91 -17.07 -5.26
CA PRO A 65 -0.25 -16.54 -6.45
C PRO A 65 1.24 -16.87 -6.46
N VAL A 66 1.77 -17.07 -7.66
CA VAL A 66 3.21 -17.18 -7.92
C VAL A 66 3.53 -16.29 -9.12
N ASN A 67 4.43 -15.33 -8.95
CA ASN A 67 4.74 -14.34 -9.98
C ASN A 67 3.48 -13.64 -10.54
N GLY A 68 2.54 -13.30 -9.66
CA GLY A 68 1.33 -12.59 -10.03
C GLY A 68 0.25 -13.43 -10.72
N VAL A 69 0.38 -14.77 -10.73
CA VAL A 69 -0.59 -15.70 -11.34
C VAL A 69 -1.02 -16.76 -10.32
N VAL A 70 -2.32 -17.06 -10.27
CA VAL A 70 -2.84 -18.17 -9.48
C VAL A 70 -3.56 -19.18 -10.39
N THR A 71 -3.40 -20.47 -10.10
CA THR A 71 -4.14 -21.56 -10.77
C THR A 71 -5.14 -22.14 -9.79
N LEU A 72 -6.41 -22.17 -10.19
CA LEU A 72 -7.54 -22.63 -9.40
C LEU A 72 -8.14 -23.86 -10.06
N PRO A 73 -8.13 -25.03 -9.43
CA PRO A 73 -8.73 -26.24 -9.99
C PRO A 73 -10.24 -26.25 -9.81
N GLN A 74 -10.95 -26.82 -10.76
CA GLN A 74 -12.37 -27.18 -10.67
C GLN A 74 -13.29 -26.03 -10.22
N VAL A 75 -13.10 -24.85 -10.81
CA VAL A 75 -13.97 -23.69 -10.52
C VAL A 75 -15.25 -23.81 -11.33
N ALA A 76 -16.40 -23.55 -10.69
CA ALA A 76 -17.71 -23.56 -11.34
C ALA A 76 -17.89 -22.32 -12.25
N VAL A 77 -18.52 -22.51 -13.41
CA VAL A 77 -18.97 -21.39 -14.24
C VAL A 77 -20.00 -20.57 -13.46
N GLY A 78 -19.87 -19.25 -13.51
CA GLY A 78 -20.67 -18.31 -12.72
C GLY A 78 -20.00 -17.86 -11.43
N SER A 79 -18.89 -18.49 -11.01
CA SER A 79 -18.17 -18.08 -9.81
C SER A 79 -17.49 -16.73 -9.97
N THR A 80 -17.44 -15.98 -8.88
CA THR A 80 -16.65 -14.76 -8.75
C THR A 80 -15.34 -15.06 -8.04
N ILE A 81 -14.23 -14.82 -8.72
CA ILE A 81 -12.89 -14.92 -8.14
C ILE A 81 -12.49 -13.57 -7.59
N GLY A 82 -12.14 -13.51 -6.32
CA GLY A 82 -11.68 -12.32 -5.64
C GLY A 82 -10.21 -12.40 -5.27
N MET A 83 -9.57 -11.25 -5.16
CA MET A 83 -8.23 -11.08 -4.62
C MET A 83 -8.26 -9.99 -3.56
N GLN A 84 -7.57 -10.22 -2.45
CA GLN A 84 -7.30 -9.21 -1.42
C GLN A 84 -5.86 -9.31 -0.96
N TYR A 85 -5.17 -8.19 -0.95
CA TYR A 85 -3.82 -8.05 -0.40
C TYR A 85 -3.79 -6.91 0.60
N THR A 86 -3.25 -7.16 1.78
CA THR A 86 -3.00 -6.12 2.79
C THR A 86 -1.50 -5.88 2.86
N ALA A 87 -1.10 -4.68 2.47
CA ALA A 87 0.30 -4.26 2.52
C ALA A 87 0.75 -4.00 3.98
N PRO A 88 2.04 -4.11 4.29
CA PRO A 88 2.57 -3.86 5.65
C PRO A 88 2.23 -2.48 6.21
N TRP A 89 2.04 -1.50 5.35
CA TRP A 89 1.63 -0.13 5.73
C TRP A 89 0.11 0.06 5.86
N GLY A 90 -0.67 -1.03 5.81
CA GLY A 90 -2.11 -1.01 6.04
C GLY A 90 -2.96 -0.72 4.79
N ALA A 91 -2.36 -0.51 3.61
CA ALA A 91 -3.14 -0.39 2.38
C ALA A 91 -3.75 -1.74 2.00
N VAL A 92 -5.03 -1.75 1.63
CA VAL A 92 -5.75 -2.94 1.20
C VAL A 92 -6.05 -2.81 -0.30
N THR A 93 -5.54 -3.76 -1.08
CA THR A 93 -5.81 -3.85 -2.51
C THR A 93 -6.76 -5.00 -2.78
N THR A 94 -7.84 -4.72 -3.50
CA THR A 94 -8.86 -5.71 -3.88
C THR A 94 -9.08 -5.70 -5.38
N ALA A 95 -9.42 -6.86 -5.93
CA ALA A 95 -9.91 -7.01 -7.29
C ALA A 95 -10.84 -8.21 -7.38
N SER A 96 -11.67 -8.26 -8.43
CA SER A 96 -12.50 -9.42 -8.71
C SER A 96 -12.68 -9.63 -10.22
N VAL A 97 -12.89 -10.87 -10.60
CA VAL A 97 -13.21 -11.27 -11.97
C VAL A 97 -14.23 -12.42 -11.95
N GLN A 98 -15.15 -12.42 -12.90
CA GLN A 98 -16.15 -13.47 -13.01
C GLN A 98 -15.72 -14.55 -14.00
N PHE A 99 -15.83 -15.81 -13.61
CA PHE A 99 -15.67 -16.96 -14.50
C PHE A 99 -17.00 -17.28 -15.18
N ALA A 100 -17.26 -16.67 -16.33
CA ALA A 100 -18.55 -16.75 -17.01
C ALA A 100 -18.66 -17.87 -18.06
N ASP A 101 -17.55 -18.38 -18.57
CA ASP A 101 -17.53 -19.35 -19.68
C ASP A 101 -16.40 -20.37 -19.46
N LYS A 102 -16.75 -21.67 -19.45
CA LYS A 102 -15.79 -22.77 -19.29
C LYS A 102 -14.73 -22.89 -20.38
N THR A 103 -14.94 -22.24 -21.51
CA THR A 103 -13.95 -22.20 -22.61
C THR A 103 -12.89 -21.12 -22.41
N VAL A 104 -13.13 -20.16 -21.52
CA VAL A 104 -12.21 -19.06 -21.18
C VAL A 104 -11.51 -19.36 -19.88
N THR A 105 -10.46 -20.17 -19.92
CA THR A 105 -9.74 -20.63 -18.71
C THR A 105 -8.62 -19.71 -18.25
N ALA A 106 -8.30 -18.67 -19.01
CA ALA A 106 -7.33 -17.62 -18.65
C ALA A 106 -8.08 -16.32 -18.36
N LEU A 107 -8.03 -15.88 -17.11
CA LEU A 107 -8.66 -14.66 -16.60
C LEU A 107 -7.60 -13.67 -16.11
N ALA A 108 -8.01 -12.43 -15.88
CA ALA A 108 -7.13 -11.41 -15.30
C ALA A 108 -7.90 -10.52 -14.31
N PHE A 109 -7.26 -10.16 -13.22
CA PHE A 109 -7.74 -9.07 -12.37
C PHE A 109 -7.40 -7.74 -13.05
N GLU A 110 -8.43 -7.05 -13.51
CA GLU A 110 -8.31 -5.74 -14.12
C GLU A 110 -8.65 -4.66 -13.09
N ASN A 111 -7.95 -3.52 -13.16
CA ASN A 111 -8.24 -2.34 -12.34
C ASN A 111 -8.35 -2.62 -10.82
N PRO A 112 -7.31 -3.16 -10.18
CA PRO A 112 -7.33 -3.35 -8.73
C PRO A 112 -7.52 -2.01 -8.01
N VAL A 113 -8.35 -2.03 -6.95
CA VAL A 113 -8.62 -0.85 -6.12
C VAL A 113 -7.81 -0.95 -4.85
N THR A 114 -7.06 0.11 -4.53
CA THR A 114 -6.27 0.19 -3.28
C THR A 114 -6.84 1.28 -2.39
N GLU A 115 -7.09 0.94 -1.13
CA GLU A 115 -7.64 1.84 -0.12
C GLU A 115 -6.80 1.80 1.16
N GLY A 116 -6.83 2.91 1.92
CA GLY A 116 -6.12 3.01 3.19
C GLY A 116 -4.60 3.15 3.05
N GLY A 117 -3.90 2.91 4.14
CA GLY A 117 -2.42 2.90 4.20
C GLY A 117 -1.76 4.29 4.15
N VAL A 118 -2.54 5.36 4.12
CA VAL A 118 -2.04 6.74 4.19
C VAL A 118 -2.14 7.20 5.63
N PRO A 119 -1.02 7.60 6.28
CA PRO A 119 -1.06 8.13 7.64
C PRO A 119 -1.91 9.39 7.72
N ALA A 120 -2.64 9.56 8.81
CA ALA A 120 -3.36 10.80 9.07
C ALA A 120 -2.37 11.96 9.31
N ALA A 121 -2.80 13.20 9.01
CA ALA A 121 -1.96 14.39 9.22
C ALA A 121 -1.40 14.49 10.65
N GLY A 122 -2.19 14.11 11.67
CA GLY A 122 -1.74 14.09 13.07
C GLY A 122 -0.62 13.07 13.34
N GLU A 123 -0.62 11.93 12.67
CA GLU A 123 0.44 10.93 12.75
C GLU A 123 1.71 11.46 12.07
N LEU A 124 1.59 12.05 10.88
CA LEU A 124 2.71 12.69 10.18
C LEU A 124 3.30 13.84 11.01
N ASN A 125 2.49 14.67 11.66
CA ASN A 125 2.94 15.72 12.56
C ASN A 125 3.76 15.16 13.73
N THR A 126 3.33 14.04 14.31
CA THR A 126 4.06 13.37 15.40
C THR A 126 5.43 12.88 14.95
N LEU A 127 5.49 12.22 13.79
CA LEU A 127 6.74 11.73 13.19
C LEU A 127 7.70 12.89 12.86
N LEU A 128 7.16 13.95 12.24
CA LEU A 128 7.94 15.15 11.89
C LEU A 128 8.48 15.87 13.13
N THR A 129 7.64 16.05 14.16
CA THR A 129 8.06 16.71 15.40
C THR A 129 9.21 15.95 16.04
N ALA A 130 9.10 14.62 16.14
CA ALA A 130 10.16 13.79 16.71
C ALA A 130 11.45 13.84 15.88
N HIS A 131 11.34 13.73 14.55
CA HIS A 131 12.49 13.79 13.64
C HIS A 131 13.17 15.16 13.69
N TYR A 132 12.38 16.24 13.59
CA TYR A 132 12.94 17.60 13.52
C TYR A 132 13.55 18.02 14.87
N ALA A 133 12.95 17.63 15.99
CA ALA A 133 13.56 17.83 17.32
C ALA A 133 14.92 17.13 17.42
N ALA A 134 15.01 15.88 16.99
CA ALA A 134 16.27 15.13 16.97
C ALA A 134 17.32 15.77 16.03
N TYR A 135 16.89 16.33 14.90
CA TYR A 135 17.77 17.06 13.99
C TYR A 135 18.28 18.37 14.63
N LEU A 136 17.42 19.16 15.30
CA LEU A 136 17.85 20.36 16.02
C LEU A 136 18.80 20.04 17.19
N ASP A 137 18.55 18.93 17.89
CA ASP A 137 19.48 18.44 18.92
C ASP A 137 20.85 18.08 18.33
N ALA A 138 20.86 17.47 17.12
CA ALA A 138 22.11 17.19 16.42
C ALA A 138 22.87 18.47 16.07
N LEU A 139 22.18 19.52 15.59
CA LEU A 139 22.79 20.84 15.34
C LEU A 139 23.34 21.45 16.62
N ASN A 140 22.57 21.42 17.70
CA ASN A 140 22.94 22.00 18.99
C ASN A 140 24.19 21.37 19.60
N ASN A 141 24.34 20.05 19.43
CA ASN A 141 25.44 19.28 20.01
C ASN A 141 26.56 18.98 19.00
N GLN A 142 26.41 19.37 17.72
CA GLN A 142 27.34 19.04 16.64
C GLN A 142 27.54 17.51 16.51
N ASP A 143 26.51 16.74 16.81
CA ASP A 143 26.54 15.28 16.85
C ASP A 143 25.52 14.66 15.90
N THR A 144 26.01 14.11 14.78
CA THR A 144 25.19 13.45 13.75
C THR A 144 24.53 12.16 14.22
N ALA A 145 25.00 11.55 15.31
CA ALA A 145 24.40 10.33 15.87
C ALA A 145 22.99 10.58 16.41
N LEU A 146 22.68 11.81 16.82
CA LEU A 146 21.37 12.20 17.35
C LEU A 146 20.26 12.25 16.30
N ILE A 147 20.59 12.33 15.00
CA ILE A 147 19.61 12.33 13.93
C ILE A 147 18.85 11.00 13.92
N SER A 148 17.52 11.06 14.06
CA SER A 148 16.65 9.89 14.10
C SER A 148 15.30 10.13 13.40
N GLY A 149 14.43 9.11 13.32
CA GLY A 149 13.11 9.21 12.70
C GLY A 149 13.15 9.30 11.17
N CYS A 150 14.28 8.99 10.53
CA CYS A 150 14.48 9.07 9.10
C CYS A 150 15.18 7.81 8.54
N THR A 151 15.24 7.70 7.22
CA THR A 151 16.02 6.65 6.55
C THR A 151 17.52 6.92 6.68
N GLU A 152 18.35 5.88 6.59
CA GLU A 152 19.81 6.02 6.70
C GLU A 152 20.40 6.91 5.60
N GLU A 153 19.86 6.84 4.38
CA GLU A 153 20.27 7.70 3.27
C GLU A 153 19.99 9.18 3.55
N TYR A 154 18.80 9.47 4.07
CA TYR A 154 18.44 10.84 4.42
C TYR A 154 19.23 11.34 5.64
N LYS A 155 19.48 10.49 6.63
CA LYS A 155 20.39 10.77 7.74
C LYS A 155 21.77 11.15 7.27
N ALA A 156 22.34 10.39 6.32
CA ALA A 156 23.67 10.67 5.76
C ALA A 156 23.72 12.03 5.02
N ALA A 157 22.62 12.38 4.32
CA ALA A 157 22.52 13.68 3.65
C ALA A 157 22.45 14.84 4.68
N LEU A 158 21.64 14.73 5.72
CA LEU A 158 21.51 15.72 6.78
C LEU A 158 22.83 15.90 7.55
N ALA A 159 23.54 14.81 7.81
CA ALA A 159 24.79 14.80 8.56
C ALA A 159 25.87 15.73 7.96
N GLN A 160 25.84 15.94 6.63
CA GLN A 160 26.82 16.81 5.96
C GLN A 160 26.72 18.28 6.39
N GLY A 161 25.54 18.72 6.86
CA GLY A 161 25.31 20.10 7.28
C GLY A 161 25.37 20.32 8.80
N VAL A 162 25.42 19.28 9.62
CA VAL A 162 25.30 19.39 11.09
C VAL A 162 26.46 20.16 11.71
N VAL A 163 27.69 19.83 11.31
CA VAL A 163 28.88 20.45 11.89
C VAL A 163 29.24 21.70 11.08
N SER A 164 28.93 22.87 11.64
CA SER A 164 29.25 24.16 11.01
C SER A 164 29.45 25.24 12.08
N ASP A 165 30.20 26.30 11.74
CA ASP A 165 30.42 27.41 12.65
C ASP A 165 29.11 28.17 12.95
N THR A 166 28.20 28.26 11.99
CA THR A 166 26.88 28.85 12.20
C THR A 166 26.07 28.05 13.24
N HIS A 167 26.09 26.72 13.18
CA HIS A 167 25.37 25.90 14.15
C HIS A 167 26.04 25.87 15.51
N LYS A 168 27.37 26.06 15.58
CA LYS A 168 28.10 26.25 16.86
C LYS A 168 27.72 27.54 17.55
N ALA A 169 27.48 28.61 16.78
CA ALA A 169 27.13 29.92 17.33
C ALA A 169 25.68 30.00 17.84
N ASN A 170 24.79 29.13 17.37
CA ASN A 170 23.37 29.18 17.67
C ASN A 170 22.87 28.01 18.52
N LEU A 171 21.78 28.24 19.23
CA LEU A 171 20.99 27.23 19.92
C LEU A 171 19.59 27.19 19.25
N TYR A 172 19.14 26.00 18.87
CA TYR A 172 17.86 25.78 18.20
C TYR A 172 16.86 25.10 19.12
N VAL A 173 15.63 25.59 19.15
CA VAL A 173 14.53 25.03 19.93
C VAL A 173 13.34 24.76 19.00
N MET A 174 12.84 23.54 19.04
CA MET A 174 11.68 23.13 18.27
C MET A 174 10.41 23.85 18.73
N GLY A 175 9.64 24.39 17.78
CA GLY A 175 8.27 24.84 17.96
C GLY A 175 7.27 23.74 17.52
N THR A 176 6.69 23.90 16.32
CA THR A 176 5.71 22.98 15.78
C THR A 176 6.10 22.46 14.39
N ALA A 177 5.60 21.27 14.06
CA ALA A 177 5.59 20.75 12.70
C ALA A 177 4.14 20.46 12.30
N GLU A 178 3.66 21.16 11.29
CA GLU A 178 2.27 21.09 10.86
C GLU A 178 2.20 20.65 9.39
N CYS A 179 1.70 19.45 9.15
CA CYS A 179 1.39 18.93 7.82
C CYS A 179 0.06 19.52 7.33
N ASN A 180 0.02 20.02 6.11
CA ASN A 180 -1.25 20.47 5.53
C ASN A 180 -2.10 19.23 5.17
N PRO A 181 -3.26 19.00 5.85
CA PRO A 181 -4.06 17.81 5.64
C PRO A 181 -4.75 17.76 4.28
N ALA A 182 -4.86 18.90 3.59
CA ALA A 182 -5.47 18.99 2.26
C ALA A 182 -4.50 18.56 1.13
N ALA A 183 -3.22 18.38 1.45
CA ALA A 183 -2.18 18.06 0.48
C ALA A 183 -1.31 16.89 0.97
N ILE A 184 -1.93 15.74 1.19
CA ILE A 184 -1.23 14.48 1.47
C ILE A 184 -1.36 13.59 0.25
N LYS A 185 -0.26 13.31 -0.43
CA LYS A 185 -0.21 12.43 -1.61
C LYS A 185 0.48 11.13 -1.24
N SER A 186 -0.13 10.01 -1.57
CA SER A 186 0.50 8.70 -1.46
C SER A 186 0.87 8.15 -2.83
N THR A 187 2.01 7.53 -2.92
CA THR A 187 2.46 6.78 -4.09
C THR A 187 3.00 5.43 -3.64
N ALA A 188 2.61 4.37 -4.34
CA ALA A 188 3.20 3.05 -4.19
C ALA A 188 3.82 2.66 -5.53
N ALA A 189 5.12 2.57 -5.57
CA ALA A 189 5.87 2.10 -6.73
C ALA A 189 6.86 1.05 -6.24
N ASP A 190 7.09 0.02 -7.01
CA ASP A 190 8.10 -1.02 -6.75
C ASP A 190 8.01 -1.69 -5.37
N GLY A 191 6.78 -1.81 -4.82
CA GLY A 191 6.57 -2.40 -3.49
C GLY A 191 6.92 -1.48 -2.32
N THR A 192 7.30 -0.23 -2.58
CA THR A 192 7.55 0.80 -1.57
C THR A 192 6.41 1.81 -1.52
N ALA A 193 5.86 2.03 -0.34
CA ALA A 193 4.91 3.13 -0.13
C ALA A 193 5.66 4.41 0.22
N ARG A 194 5.22 5.51 -0.39
CA ARG A 194 5.70 6.86 -0.09
C ARG A 194 4.50 7.77 0.15
N VAL A 195 4.68 8.72 1.07
CA VAL A 195 3.71 9.77 1.35
C VAL A 195 4.44 11.09 1.37
N SER A 196 3.95 12.06 0.61
CA SER A 196 4.49 13.42 0.57
C SER A 196 3.47 14.42 1.06
N CYS A 197 3.89 15.44 1.79
CA CYS A 197 3.04 16.52 2.27
C CYS A 197 3.79 17.84 2.38
N TYR A 198 3.05 18.95 2.23
CA TYR A 198 3.55 20.27 2.61
C TYR A 198 3.56 20.40 4.13
N VAL A 199 4.61 20.99 4.66
CA VAL A 199 4.82 21.16 6.10
C VAL A 199 5.23 22.58 6.41
N LYS A 200 4.62 23.15 7.45
CA LYS A 200 5.06 24.37 8.12
C LYS A 200 5.80 23.97 9.39
N LEU A 201 7.05 24.42 9.50
CA LEU A 201 7.91 24.24 10.67
C LEU A 201 8.06 25.58 11.38
N THR A 202 7.90 25.59 12.69
CA THR A 202 8.29 26.73 13.52
C THR A 202 9.37 26.31 14.48
N TYR A 203 10.34 27.19 14.70
CA TYR A 203 11.42 27.00 15.66
C TYR A 203 11.94 28.36 16.11
N THR A 204 12.69 28.38 17.19
CA THR A 204 13.42 29.54 17.64
C THR A 204 14.90 29.23 17.60
N TYR A 205 15.71 30.14 17.16
CA TYR A 205 17.15 30.06 17.37
C TYR A 205 17.62 31.26 18.17
N SER A 206 18.64 31.05 19.02
CA SER A 206 19.26 32.10 19.80
C SER A 206 20.77 32.05 19.61
N ASP A 207 21.38 33.20 19.51
CA ASP A 207 22.84 33.33 19.58
C ASP A 207 23.31 32.94 20.98
N ARG A 208 24.34 32.09 21.06
CA ARG A 208 24.84 31.56 22.36
C ARG A 208 25.55 32.60 23.24
N GLU A 209 26.02 33.69 22.65
CA GLU A 209 26.72 34.74 23.36
C GLU A 209 25.75 35.84 23.82
N SER A 210 24.93 36.34 22.90
CA SER A 210 24.01 37.43 23.19
C SER A 210 22.71 36.95 23.85
N HIS A 211 22.33 35.66 23.68
CA HIS A 211 21.05 35.09 24.08
C HIS A 211 19.83 35.76 23.39
N GLU A 212 20.04 36.46 22.29
CA GLU A 212 18.97 37.06 21.55
C GLU A 212 18.18 35.96 20.79
N GLU A 213 16.89 35.86 21.08
CA GLU A 213 16.01 34.87 20.49
C GLU A 213 15.37 35.40 19.21
N THR A 214 15.40 34.59 18.15
CA THR A 214 14.77 34.87 16.86
C THR A 214 13.82 33.74 16.48
N PRO A 215 12.50 34.02 16.40
CA PRO A 215 11.55 33.04 15.88
C PRO A 215 11.74 32.88 14.37
N ALA A 216 11.61 31.64 13.90
CA ALA A 216 11.72 31.32 12.49
C ALA A 216 10.59 30.39 12.04
N THR A 217 10.20 30.55 10.78
CA THR A 217 9.24 29.67 10.11
C THR A 217 9.86 29.19 8.81
N ALA A 218 9.75 27.89 8.55
CA ALA A 218 10.16 27.30 7.28
C ALA A 218 9.01 26.51 6.68
N TYR A 219 8.88 26.58 5.38
CA TYR A 219 7.94 25.78 4.60
C TYR A 219 8.71 24.76 3.79
N ARG A 220 8.29 23.49 3.86
CA ARG A 220 8.96 22.38 3.20
C ARG A 220 7.96 21.38 2.64
N VAL A 221 8.41 20.60 1.68
CA VAL A 221 7.77 19.32 1.32
C VAL A 221 8.59 18.22 1.99
N TYR A 222 7.91 17.37 2.75
CA TYR A 222 8.51 16.16 3.31
C TYR A 222 7.97 14.92 2.60
N THR A 223 8.86 13.97 2.38
CA THR A 223 8.50 12.63 1.89
C THR A 223 8.82 11.62 2.98
N PHE A 224 7.86 10.75 3.24
CA PHE A 224 7.99 9.59 4.13
C PHE A 224 8.01 8.33 3.28
N THR A 225 8.79 7.35 3.69
CA THR A 225 8.85 6.04 3.06
C THR A 225 8.58 4.97 4.12
N TRP A 226 7.85 3.94 3.76
CA TRP A 226 7.68 2.79 4.63
C TRP A 226 8.97 1.96 4.65
N ALA A 227 9.57 1.81 5.83
CA ALA A 227 10.77 1.01 6.09
C ALA A 227 10.67 0.44 7.50
N ASP A 228 9.81 -0.62 7.65
CA ASP A 228 9.44 -1.17 8.95
C ASP A 228 8.88 -0.09 9.90
N GLY A 229 7.94 0.68 9.36
CA GLY A 229 7.37 1.91 9.90
C GLY A 229 7.62 3.12 8.99
N TRP A 230 6.79 4.16 9.11
CA TRP A 230 6.96 5.40 8.37
C TRP A 230 8.18 6.17 8.88
N LYS A 231 9.08 6.53 7.97
CA LYS A 231 10.30 7.31 8.25
C LYS A 231 10.44 8.45 7.25
N VAL A 232 10.93 9.58 7.69
CA VAL A 232 11.29 10.69 6.80
C VAL A 232 12.41 10.24 5.87
N SER A 233 12.20 10.36 4.56
CA SER A 233 13.17 9.93 3.55
C SER A 233 13.72 11.05 2.68
N ALA A 234 13.02 12.19 2.63
CA ALA A 234 13.49 13.37 1.91
C ALA A 234 12.80 14.64 2.42
N SER A 235 13.41 15.80 2.18
CA SER A 235 12.75 17.09 2.24
C SER A 235 13.27 18.01 1.14
N ALA A 236 12.39 18.93 0.70
CA ALA A 236 12.71 20.00 -0.22
C ALA A 236 12.17 21.33 0.32
N ASP A 237 12.83 22.43 -0.01
CA ASP A 237 12.33 23.75 0.33
C ASP A 237 11.01 24.04 -0.39
N SER A 238 10.14 24.79 0.27
CA SER A 238 8.85 25.21 -0.26
C SER A 238 8.55 26.65 0.16
N THR A 239 7.37 27.14 -0.17
CA THR A 239 6.93 28.49 0.15
C THR A 239 5.60 28.45 0.91
N GLU A 240 5.29 29.55 1.61
CA GLU A 240 4.00 29.72 2.26
C GLU A 240 2.84 29.65 1.25
N GLU A 241 3.05 30.21 0.06
CA GLU A 241 2.05 30.17 -1.02
C GLU A 241 1.76 28.72 -1.45
N ALA A 242 2.79 27.90 -1.66
CA ALA A 242 2.64 26.50 -2.03
C ALA A 242 1.97 25.68 -0.91
N TYR A 243 2.34 25.92 0.34
CA TYR A 243 1.72 25.31 1.51
C TYR A 243 0.22 25.65 1.59
N ASN A 244 -0.16 26.90 1.36
CA ASN A 244 -1.55 27.35 1.42
C ASN A 244 -2.36 26.91 0.19
N ALA A 245 -1.74 26.84 -0.99
CA ALA A 245 -2.38 26.36 -2.21
C ALA A 245 -2.70 24.85 -2.16
N ALA A 246 -1.95 24.08 -1.38
CA ALA A 246 -2.15 22.66 -1.13
C ALA A 246 -2.33 21.81 -2.42
N SER A 247 -1.55 22.11 -3.47
CA SER A 247 -1.63 21.39 -4.74
C SER A 247 -0.95 20.01 -4.63
N MET A 248 -1.75 18.94 -4.66
CA MET A 248 -1.22 17.57 -4.65
C MET A 248 -0.46 17.21 -5.93
N ASP A 249 -0.77 17.85 -7.05
CA ASP A 249 -0.08 17.60 -8.34
C ASP A 249 1.39 18.04 -8.32
N ALA A 250 1.71 19.01 -7.46
CA ALA A 250 3.08 19.50 -7.29
C ALA A 250 3.90 18.72 -6.25
N LEU A 251 3.28 17.77 -5.53
CA LEU A 251 3.98 16.88 -4.61
C LEU A 251 4.65 15.72 -5.37
N PRO A 252 5.87 15.31 -4.96
CA PRO A 252 6.59 14.19 -5.56
C PRO A 252 5.92 12.84 -5.35
#